data_88a549fa33e3457b4b3ba8f8fc1e82b4
#
_entry.id   88a549fa33e3457b4b3ba8f8fc1e82b4
#
_cell.length_a   1.000
_cell.length_b   1.000
_cell.length_c   1.000
_cell.angle_alpha   90.00
_cell.angle_beta   90.00
_cell.angle_gamma   90.00
#
_symmetry.space_group_name_H-M   'P 1'
#
loop_
_entity.id
_entity.type
_entity.pdbx_description
1 polymer ?
#
loop_
_entity_poly.entity_id
_entity_poly.type
_entity_poly.pdbx_seq_one_letter_code
_entity_poly.pdbx_strand_id
1 'polypeptide(L)'
;MNRGPVSIAIALILLSSSSVRAMTLTSTDIAADSPIPAAQIYPRCGGRNVSPQLAWSGAPKTAKSFVLTMIDVDVKPSQWSHWIVVDLPANVTSLPQGAQSLPGGAKAVSSNFGDAAYAGPCPPKGTGVHHYRFTIWALPAATTSLGGDEKATDLTARLSRQAIDHASLTGLVQAPAG
;
A
#
# COMPACT_ATOMS: atom_id res chain seq x y z
N MET A 1 -64.11 -35.55 20.71
CA MET A 1 -62.95 -35.44 19.83
C MET A 1 -62.40 -34.05 20.04
N ASN A 2 -61.35 -33.93 20.89
CA ASN A 2 -60.78 -32.64 21.30
C ASN A 2 -59.48 -32.44 20.53
N ARG A 3 -59.47 -31.50 19.60
CA ARG A 3 -58.21 -31.10 18.86
C ARG A 3 -57.59 -29.91 19.60
N GLY A 4 -56.46 -30.16 20.27
CA GLY A 4 -55.68 -29.12 20.90
C GLY A 4 -54.96 -28.24 19.89
N PRO A 5 -54.62 -26.99 20.21
CA PRO A 5 -53.95 -26.05 19.32
C PRO A 5 -52.47 -26.46 19.09
N VAL A 6 -52.06 -26.53 17.82
CA VAL A 6 -50.67 -26.71 17.41
C VAL A 6 -50.02 -25.33 17.45
N SER A 7 -49.14 -25.11 18.43
CA SER A 7 -48.30 -23.88 18.48
C SER A 7 -47.12 -24.03 17.52
N ILE A 8 -47.11 -23.27 16.45
CA ILE A 8 -45.97 -23.15 15.55
C ILE A 8 -44.99 -22.10 16.11
N ALA A 9 -43.86 -22.56 16.62
CA ALA A 9 -42.78 -21.67 17.05
C ALA A 9 -42.01 -21.21 15.82
N ILE A 10 -42.12 -19.94 15.47
CA ILE A 10 -41.31 -19.31 14.41
C ILE A 10 -39.96 -18.97 15.02
N ALA A 11 -38.90 -19.71 14.63
CA ALA A 11 -37.51 -19.40 14.98
C ALA A 11 -37.04 -18.22 14.16
N LEU A 12 -36.84 -17.08 14.77
CA LEU A 12 -36.25 -15.89 14.14
C LEU A 12 -34.71 -16.10 14.00
N ILE A 13 -34.25 -16.43 12.80
CA ILE A 13 -32.80 -16.54 12.49
C ILE A 13 -32.28 -15.12 12.34
N LEU A 14 -31.55 -14.62 13.35
CA LEU A 14 -30.77 -13.38 13.24
C LEU A 14 -29.55 -13.62 12.33
N LEU A 15 -29.64 -13.21 11.10
CA LEU A 15 -28.49 -13.13 10.20
C LEU A 15 -27.57 -11.99 10.68
N SER A 16 -26.51 -12.35 11.38
CA SER A 16 -25.43 -11.41 11.72
C SER A 16 -24.69 -11.02 10.45
N SER A 17 -24.98 -9.84 9.90
CA SER A 17 -24.25 -9.25 8.80
C SER A 17 -22.85 -8.87 9.29
N SER A 18 -21.85 -9.70 9.03
CA SER A 18 -20.44 -9.33 9.22
C SER A 18 -20.10 -8.23 8.21
N SER A 19 -20.01 -7.00 8.65
CA SER A 19 -19.48 -5.90 7.83
C SER A 19 -18.07 -6.24 7.42
N VAL A 20 -17.84 -6.52 6.14
CA VAL A 20 -16.50 -6.59 5.57
C VAL A 20 -15.92 -5.17 5.61
N ARG A 21 -15.00 -4.93 6.52
CA ARG A 21 -14.33 -3.64 6.64
C ARG A 21 -13.28 -3.57 5.52
N ALA A 22 -13.39 -2.57 4.64
CA ALA A 22 -12.40 -2.33 3.59
C ALA A 22 -11.02 -2.06 4.21
N MET A 23 -9.96 -2.48 3.52
CA MET A 23 -8.59 -2.13 3.92
C MET A 23 -8.40 -0.61 3.94
N THR A 24 -7.58 -0.15 4.87
CA THR A 24 -7.15 1.25 4.96
C THR A 24 -5.63 1.33 5.02
N LEU A 25 -5.05 2.38 4.47
CA LEU A 25 -3.64 2.75 4.60
C LEU A 25 -3.57 4.19 5.08
N THR A 26 -2.82 4.42 6.14
CA THR A 26 -2.64 5.73 6.77
C THR A 26 -1.18 6.01 7.06
N SER A 27 -0.84 7.27 7.31
CA SER A 27 0.48 7.69 7.75
C SER A 27 0.34 8.83 8.76
N THR A 28 1.24 8.89 9.74
CA THR A 28 1.41 10.06 10.62
C THR A 28 2.28 11.13 9.98
N ASP A 29 3.02 10.79 8.93
CA ASP A 29 3.95 11.69 8.26
C ASP A 29 3.35 12.32 6.99
N ILE A 30 2.42 11.63 6.33
CA ILE A 30 1.81 12.06 5.06
C ILE A 30 0.29 12.05 5.21
N ALA A 31 -0.33 13.22 5.10
CA ALA A 31 -1.77 13.31 4.98
C ALA A 31 -2.20 13.03 3.53
N ALA A 32 -3.39 12.42 3.36
CA ALA A 32 -3.91 12.11 2.03
C ALA A 32 -4.06 13.38 1.17
N ASP A 33 -3.64 13.27 -0.09
CA ASP A 33 -3.71 14.32 -1.11
C ASP A 33 -3.08 15.67 -0.67
N SER A 34 -2.04 15.58 0.17
CA SER A 34 -1.34 16.71 0.75
C SER A 34 0.16 16.68 0.41
N PRO A 35 0.87 17.82 0.54
CA PRO A 35 2.31 17.88 0.27
C PRO A 35 3.10 16.88 1.12
N ILE A 36 3.99 16.13 0.49
CA ILE A 36 4.94 15.24 1.17
C ILE A 36 5.99 16.11 1.88
N PRO A 37 6.23 15.91 3.21
CA PRO A 37 7.20 16.68 3.96
C PRO A 37 8.65 16.47 3.50
N ALA A 38 9.51 17.46 3.73
CA ALA A 38 10.91 17.42 3.34
C ALA A 38 11.70 16.22 3.91
N ALA A 39 11.26 15.65 5.04
CA ALA A 39 11.87 14.44 5.59
C ALA A 39 11.85 13.27 4.60
N GLN A 40 10.80 13.11 3.83
CA GLN A 40 10.57 12.03 2.88
C GLN A 40 11.11 12.32 1.47
N ILE A 41 11.43 13.58 1.15
CA ILE A 41 11.94 14.01 -0.17
C ILE A 41 13.37 13.49 -0.39
N TYR A 42 13.71 13.20 -1.65
CA TYR A 42 15.05 12.76 -2.04
C TYR A 42 16.11 13.86 -1.82
N PRO A 43 17.36 13.56 -1.43
CA PRO A 43 18.37 14.56 -1.07
C PRO A 43 18.69 15.57 -2.18
N ARG A 44 18.71 15.13 -3.45
CA ARG A 44 18.93 16.02 -4.59
C ARG A 44 17.86 17.10 -4.74
N CYS A 45 16.66 16.86 -4.18
CA CYS A 45 15.56 17.80 -4.14
C CYS A 45 15.39 18.47 -2.76
N GLY A 46 16.44 18.45 -1.92
CA GLY A 46 16.49 19.17 -0.65
C GLY A 46 15.88 18.40 0.54
N GLY A 47 15.63 17.10 0.40
CA GLY A 47 15.05 16.28 1.45
C GLY A 47 16.07 15.42 2.21
N ARG A 48 15.57 14.52 3.09
CA ARG A 48 16.37 13.63 3.92
C ARG A 48 16.25 12.16 3.55
N ASN A 49 15.40 11.80 2.60
CA ASN A 49 15.17 10.44 2.13
C ASN A 49 14.74 9.44 3.23
N VAL A 50 13.97 9.91 4.19
CA VAL A 50 13.46 9.07 5.28
C VAL A 50 12.13 8.47 4.83
N SER A 51 11.99 7.13 4.83
CA SER A 51 10.70 6.50 4.50
C SER A 51 9.62 6.93 5.50
N PRO A 52 8.37 7.16 5.08
CA PRO A 52 7.31 7.56 5.99
C PRO A 52 6.90 6.41 6.92
N GLN A 53 6.37 6.75 8.09
CA GLN A 53 5.57 5.82 8.87
C GLN A 53 4.32 5.46 8.06
N LEU A 54 3.99 4.16 8.01
CA LEU A 54 2.78 3.66 7.35
C LEU A 54 2.08 2.67 8.28
N ALA A 55 0.74 2.71 8.31
CA ALA A 55 -0.08 1.75 9.04
C ALA A 55 -1.30 1.33 8.23
N TRP A 56 -1.67 0.05 8.31
CA TRP A 56 -2.84 -0.49 7.60
C TRP A 56 -3.70 -1.36 8.48
N SER A 57 -4.98 -1.42 8.14
CA SER A 57 -5.96 -2.23 8.85
C SER A 57 -7.03 -2.77 7.91
N GLY A 58 -7.89 -3.66 8.41
CA GLY A 58 -9.01 -4.21 7.65
C GLY A 58 -8.62 -5.28 6.63
N ALA A 59 -7.37 -5.80 6.67
CA ALA A 59 -6.93 -6.85 5.75
C ALA A 59 -7.79 -8.12 5.89
N PRO A 60 -8.12 -8.81 4.77
CA PRO A 60 -8.82 -10.09 4.81
C PRO A 60 -8.06 -11.12 5.65
N LYS A 61 -8.76 -11.92 6.43
CA LYS A 61 -8.15 -13.00 7.25
C LYS A 61 -7.42 -14.06 6.41
N THR A 62 -7.69 -14.12 5.12
CA THR A 62 -7.04 -15.01 4.15
C THR A 62 -5.74 -14.46 3.60
N ALA A 63 -5.38 -13.21 3.92
CA ALA A 63 -4.09 -12.65 3.56
C ALA A 63 -2.96 -13.42 4.27
N LYS A 64 -1.93 -13.80 3.51
CA LYS A 64 -0.74 -14.49 4.01
C LYS A 64 0.50 -13.62 4.01
N SER A 65 0.52 -12.59 3.16
CA SER A 65 1.57 -11.57 3.12
C SER A 65 1.03 -10.26 2.57
N PHE A 66 1.87 -9.22 2.68
CA PHE A 66 1.63 -7.97 1.99
C PHE A 66 2.81 -7.60 1.09
N VAL A 67 2.49 -6.80 0.07
CA VAL A 67 3.46 -6.04 -0.72
C VAL A 67 3.15 -4.56 -0.52
N LEU A 68 4.17 -3.74 -0.30
CA LEU A 68 4.06 -2.28 -0.30
C LEU A 68 4.72 -1.73 -1.55
N THR A 69 4.06 -0.83 -2.24
CA THR A 69 4.62 -0.08 -3.37
C THR A 69 4.47 1.41 -3.17
N MET A 70 5.47 2.20 -3.60
CA MET A 70 5.37 3.64 -3.80
C MET A 70 5.66 3.94 -5.26
N ILE A 71 4.71 4.58 -5.95
CA ILE A 71 4.78 4.83 -7.39
C ILE A 71 4.41 6.28 -7.67
N ASP A 72 5.27 6.97 -8.45
CA ASP A 72 4.92 8.23 -9.12
C ASP A 72 4.04 7.90 -10.33
N VAL A 73 2.77 8.27 -10.26
CA VAL A 73 1.78 7.91 -11.28
C VAL A 73 1.73 8.90 -12.46
N ASP A 74 2.47 10.01 -12.38
CA ASP A 74 2.49 11.06 -13.40
C ASP A 74 3.59 10.86 -14.44
N VAL A 75 4.62 10.06 -14.15
CA VAL A 75 5.65 9.73 -15.12
C VAL A 75 5.08 8.90 -16.27
N LYS A 76 5.18 9.43 -17.49
CA LYS A 76 4.66 8.78 -18.70
C LYS A 76 5.82 8.18 -19.52
N PRO A 77 5.58 7.07 -20.26
CA PRO A 77 4.33 6.29 -20.35
C PRO A 77 4.19 5.21 -19.27
N SER A 78 5.21 4.92 -18.47
CA SER A 78 5.33 3.68 -17.69
C SER A 78 5.17 3.87 -16.18
N GLN A 79 4.85 5.08 -15.71
CA GLN A 79 4.94 5.42 -14.30
C GLN A 79 6.37 5.18 -13.75
N TRP A 80 6.63 5.43 -12.45
CA TRP A 80 7.96 5.24 -11.90
C TRP A 80 7.88 4.72 -10.46
N SER A 81 8.46 3.56 -10.21
CA SER A 81 8.48 3.00 -8.86
C SER A 81 9.64 3.58 -8.04
N HIS A 82 9.33 3.92 -6.78
CA HIS A 82 10.25 4.54 -5.82
C HIS A 82 10.60 3.62 -4.66
N TRP A 83 9.68 2.75 -4.28
CA TRP A 83 9.88 1.79 -3.19
C TRP A 83 8.98 0.58 -3.38
N ILE A 84 9.57 -0.61 -3.25
CA ILE A 84 8.86 -1.88 -3.35
C ILE A 84 9.35 -2.75 -2.20
N VAL A 85 8.42 -3.13 -1.30
CA VAL A 85 8.70 -4.07 -0.21
C VAL A 85 7.83 -5.30 -0.41
N VAL A 86 8.45 -6.47 -0.41
CA VAL A 86 7.77 -7.74 -0.63
C VAL A 86 7.84 -8.62 0.62
N ASP A 87 6.97 -9.61 0.67
CA ASP A 87 6.94 -10.66 1.70
C ASP A 87 6.76 -10.11 3.13
N LEU A 88 6.05 -8.96 3.28
CA LEU A 88 5.63 -8.47 4.59
C LEU A 88 4.67 -9.48 5.22
N PRO A 89 4.97 -10.04 6.42
CA PRO A 89 4.13 -11.06 7.05
C PRO A 89 2.70 -10.55 7.34
N ALA A 90 1.71 -11.44 7.31
CA ALA A 90 0.30 -11.10 7.53
C ALA A 90 -0.01 -10.50 8.91
N ASN A 91 0.84 -10.74 9.91
CA ASN A 91 0.71 -10.15 11.25
C ASN A 91 1.35 -8.75 11.38
N VAL A 92 2.04 -8.27 10.35
CA VAL A 92 2.58 -6.91 10.31
C VAL A 92 1.48 -5.96 9.84
N THR A 93 1.26 -4.88 10.58
CA THR A 93 0.23 -3.87 10.30
C THR A 93 0.78 -2.45 10.19
N SER A 94 2.11 -2.30 10.29
CA SER A 94 2.77 -0.99 10.16
C SER A 94 4.25 -1.12 9.84
N LEU A 95 4.82 -0.06 9.27
CA LEU A 95 6.24 0.20 9.17
C LEU A 95 6.54 1.54 9.87
N PRO A 96 7.60 1.62 10.70
CA PRO A 96 8.00 2.87 11.32
C PRO A 96 8.57 3.86 10.30
N GLN A 97 8.63 5.13 10.66
CA GLN A 97 9.40 6.12 9.91
C GLN A 97 10.87 5.69 9.86
N GLY A 98 11.51 5.83 8.69
CA GLY A 98 12.91 5.48 8.51
C GLY A 98 13.19 3.98 8.65
N ALA A 99 12.26 3.10 8.25
CA ALA A 99 12.40 1.66 8.33
C ALA A 99 13.64 1.16 7.56
N GLN A 100 14.77 1.03 8.25
CA GLN A 100 16.03 0.50 7.71
C GLN A 100 16.07 -1.03 7.74
N SER A 101 15.42 -1.64 8.72
CA SER A 101 15.20 -3.08 8.80
C SER A 101 13.72 -3.40 8.63
N LEU A 102 13.42 -4.35 7.78
CA LEU A 102 12.05 -4.79 7.51
C LEU A 102 11.69 -5.99 8.36
N PRO A 103 10.45 -6.10 8.86
CA PRO A 103 10.05 -7.14 9.79
C PRO A 103 9.90 -8.52 9.11
N GLY A 104 10.19 -9.58 9.87
CA GLY A 104 9.76 -10.95 9.57
C GLY A 104 10.25 -11.55 8.25
N GLY A 105 11.41 -11.13 7.76
CA GLY A 105 11.96 -11.64 6.49
C GLY A 105 11.47 -10.89 5.24
N ALA A 106 10.65 -9.85 5.42
CA ALA A 106 10.33 -8.92 4.34
C ALA A 106 11.61 -8.26 3.80
N LYS A 107 11.59 -7.92 2.53
CA LYS A 107 12.74 -7.31 1.85
C LYS A 107 12.30 -6.23 0.87
N ALA A 108 13.10 -5.19 0.74
CA ALA A 108 13.00 -4.31 -0.39
C ALA A 108 13.56 -5.00 -1.64
N VAL A 109 12.99 -4.72 -2.78
CA VAL A 109 13.52 -5.10 -4.10
C VAL A 109 13.81 -3.85 -4.90
N SER A 110 14.67 -3.95 -5.92
CA SER A 110 15.03 -2.81 -6.77
C SER A 110 13.79 -2.14 -7.34
N SER A 111 13.77 -0.83 -7.33
CA SER A 111 12.75 0.00 -7.97
C SER A 111 13.29 0.59 -9.27
N ASN A 112 12.53 1.40 -9.99
CA ASN A 112 13.05 2.13 -11.17
C ASN A 112 14.15 3.13 -10.79
N PHE A 113 14.33 3.46 -9.51
CA PHE A 113 15.49 4.20 -9.02
C PHE A 113 16.80 3.38 -9.02
N GLY A 114 16.71 2.04 -9.12
CA GLY A 114 17.84 1.12 -9.15
C GLY A 114 18.15 0.47 -7.79
N ASP A 115 17.82 1.11 -6.68
CA ASP A 115 18.13 0.60 -5.34
C ASP A 115 16.99 -0.22 -4.74
N ALA A 116 17.36 -1.25 -3.95
CA ALA A 116 16.44 -2.02 -3.11
C ALA A 116 16.18 -1.29 -1.77
N ALA A 117 15.75 -0.03 -1.85
CA ALA A 117 15.56 0.87 -0.72
C ALA A 117 14.46 1.90 -1.04
N TYR A 118 14.05 2.67 -0.02
CA TYR A 118 13.21 3.83 -0.22
C TYR A 118 13.97 4.91 -0.99
N ALA A 119 13.40 5.40 -2.08
CA ALA A 119 13.87 6.56 -2.81
C ALA A 119 12.75 7.62 -2.81
N GLY A 120 13.00 8.73 -2.11
CA GLY A 120 12.01 9.80 -1.95
C GLY A 120 11.66 10.50 -3.27
N PRO A 121 10.58 11.26 -3.28
CA PRO A 121 10.19 12.09 -4.41
C PRO A 121 11.27 13.08 -4.84
N CYS A 122 11.46 13.22 -6.15
CA CYS A 122 12.29 14.27 -6.74
C CYS A 122 11.89 14.47 -8.20
N PRO A 123 10.70 15.04 -8.48
CA PRO A 123 10.20 15.18 -9.84
C PRO A 123 11.06 16.16 -10.66
N PRO A 124 11.19 15.95 -11.98
CA PRO A 124 11.96 16.84 -12.84
C PRO A 124 11.40 18.27 -12.85
N LYS A 125 12.29 19.26 -13.02
CA LYS A 125 11.90 20.66 -13.11
C LYS A 125 10.84 20.89 -14.20
N GLY A 126 9.86 21.74 -13.92
CA GLY A 126 8.85 22.16 -14.88
C GLY A 126 7.75 21.14 -15.18
N THR A 127 7.71 19.99 -14.49
CA THR A 127 6.74 18.93 -14.78
C THR A 127 5.42 19.04 -13.97
N GLY A 128 5.31 20.08 -13.13
CA GLY A 128 4.07 20.33 -12.36
C GLY A 128 4.00 19.54 -11.05
N VAL A 129 2.78 19.23 -10.64
CA VAL A 129 2.53 18.42 -9.44
C VAL A 129 2.61 16.94 -9.80
N HIS A 130 3.35 16.18 -8.99
CA HIS A 130 3.43 14.72 -9.08
C HIS A 130 2.71 14.06 -7.90
N HIS A 131 2.00 12.96 -8.17
CA HIS A 131 1.26 12.14 -7.20
C HIS A 131 2.05 10.88 -6.90
N TYR A 132 2.46 10.76 -5.64
CA TYR A 132 3.18 9.58 -5.14
C TYR A 132 2.19 8.68 -4.40
N ARG A 133 1.82 7.57 -5.03
CA ARG A 133 0.85 6.62 -4.49
C ARG A 133 1.56 5.51 -3.74
N PHE A 134 1.34 5.46 -2.44
CA PHE A 134 1.64 4.30 -1.59
C PHE A 134 0.47 3.34 -1.67
N THR A 135 0.74 2.06 -1.90
CA THR A 135 -0.30 1.02 -1.91
C THR A 135 0.17 -0.19 -1.14
N ILE A 136 -0.65 -0.64 -0.19
CA ILE A 136 -0.48 -1.93 0.50
C ILE A 136 -1.40 -2.95 -0.16
N TRP A 137 -0.82 -4.06 -0.63
CA TRP A 137 -1.49 -5.13 -1.35
C TRP A 137 -1.54 -6.38 -0.47
N ALA A 138 -2.73 -6.91 -0.17
CA ALA A 138 -2.90 -8.15 0.57
C ALA A 138 -2.86 -9.35 -0.38
N LEU A 139 -1.95 -10.30 -0.16
CA LEU A 139 -1.76 -11.45 -1.04
C LEU A 139 -2.20 -12.75 -0.36
N PRO A 140 -2.78 -13.72 -1.12
CA PRO A 140 -3.13 -15.05 -0.61
C PRO A 140 -1.93 -15.99 -0.49
N ALA A 141 -0.74 -15.59 -0.98
CA ALA A 141 0.51 -16.32 -0.89
C ALA A 141 1.43 -15.72 0.17
N ALA A 142 2.23 -16.55 0.85
CA ALA A 142 3.16 -16.09 1.88
C ALA A 142 4.41 -15.40 1.32
N THR A 143 4.77 -15.73 0.09
CA THR A 143 5.90 -15.15 -0.63
C THR A 143 5.51 -14.80 -2.04
N THR A 144 6.23 -13.86 -2.64
CA THR A 144 6.04 -13.46 -4.03
C THR A 144 7.36 -13.50 -4.80
N SER A 145 7.28 -13.82 -6.09
CA SER A 145 8.43 -13.79 -7.01
C SER A 145 8.62 -12.42 -7.67
N LEU A 146 8.19 -11.33 -7.04
CA LEU A 146 8.38 -10.00 -7.57
C LEU A 146 9.88 -9.66 -7.65
N GLY A 147 10.36 -9.37 -8.86
CA GLY A 147 11.66 -8.76 -9.12
C GLY A 147 11.53 -7.26 -9.34
N GLY A 148 12.62 -6.51 -9.12
CA GLY A 148 12.64 -5.05 -9.20
C GLY A 148 12.75 -4.46 -10.62
N ASP A 149 12.95 -5.29 -11.65
CA ASP A 149 13.22 -4.81 -13.02
C ASP A 149 11.95 -4.55 -13.85
N GLU A 150 10.79 -4.68 -13.23
CA GLU A 150 9.50 -4.54 -13.87
C GLU A 150 9.10 -3.07 -14.01
N LYS A 151 8.47 -2.70 -15.13
CA LYS A 151 7.86 -1.37 -15.25
C LYS A 151 6.79 -1.17 -14.17
N ALA A 152 6.69 0.01 -13.60
CA ALA A 152 5.74 0.29 -12.52
C ALA A 152 4.28 0.03 -12.92
N THR A 153 3.91 0.26 -14.20
CA THR A 153 2.59 -0.09 -14.75
C THR A 153 2.33 -1.60 -14.73
N ASP A 154 3.32 -2.41 -15.12
CA ASP A 154 3.19 -3.86 -15.22
C ASP A 154 3.16 -4.49 -13.82
N LEU A 155 3.99 -3.99 -12.89
CA LEU A 155 3.96 -4.33 -11.48
C LEU A 155 2.57 -4.07 -10.87
N THR A 156 2.02 -2.85 -11.07
CA THR A 156 0.69 -2.48 -10.58
C THR A 156 -0.39 -3.39 -11.16
N ALA A 157 -0.36 -3.63 -12.48
CA ALA A 157 -1.33 -4.51 -13.14
C ALA A 157 -1.24 -5.96 -12.63
N ARG A 158 -0.03 -6.46 -12.36
CA ARG A 158 0.19 -7.80 -11.80
C ARG A 158 -0.34 -7.88 -10.37
N LEU A 159 0.02 -6.94 -9.50
CA LEU A 159 -0.47 -6.91 -8.12
C LEU A 159 -1.99 -6.78 -8.05
N SER A 160 -2.62 -5.96 -8.89
CA SER A 160 -4.09 -5.84 -8.97
C SER A 160 -4.79 -7.15 -9.32
N ARG A 161 -4.14 -8.04 -10.06
CA ARG A 161 -4.69 -9.38 -10.38
C ARG A 161 -4.45 -10.42 -9.28
N GLN A 162 -3.38 -10.27 -8.50
CA GLN A 162 -2.96 -11.23 -7.48
C GLN A 162 -3.48 -10.92 -6.09
N ALA A 163 -3.66 -9.64 -5.78
CA ALA A 163 -4.13 -9.20 -4.47
C ALA A 163 -5.61 -9.56 -4.26
N ILE A 164 -5.93 -9.96 -3.04
CA ILE A 164 -7.31 -10.21 -2.59
C ILE A 164 -7.96 -8.95 -2.02
N ASP A 165 -7.16 -7.95 -1.67
CA ASP A 165 -7.59 -6.60 -1.28
C ASP A 165 -6.39 -5.64 -1.32
N HIS A 166 -6.63 -4.34 -1.30
CA HIS A 166 -5.58 -3.32 -1.21
C HIS A 166 -6.11 -2.00 -0.66
N ALA A 167 -5.20 -1.16 -0.20
CA ALA A 167 -5.50 0.22 0.19
C ALA A 167 -4.38 1.16 -0.26
N SER A 168 -4.71 2.41 -0.55
CA SER A 168 -3.75 3.40 -1.03
C SER A 168 -3.82 4.71 -0.25
N LEU A 169 -2.68 5.38 -0.20
CA LEU A 169 -2.49 6.74 0.29
C LEU A 169 -1.67 7.51 -0.75
N THR A 170 -2.12 8.70 -1.14
CA THR A 170 -1.41 9.55 -2.11
C THR A 170 -0.86 10.80 -1.41
N GLY A 171 0.41 11.10 -1.66
CA GLY A 171 1.03 12.37 -1.29
C GLY A 171 1.46 13.14 -2.55
N LEU A 172 1.62 14.45 -2.44
CA LEU A 172 1.87 15.37 -3.55
C LEU A 172 3.26 15.99 -3.44
N VAL A 173 3.94 16.18 -4.58
CA VAL A 173 5.16 16.99 -4.64
C VAL A 173 5.09 17.91 -5.86
N GLN A 174 5.21 19.21 -5.62
CA GLN A 174 5.39 20.19 -6.68
C GLN A 174 6.80 20.13 -7.22
N ALA A 175 6.96 19.88 -8.52
CA ALA A 175 8.26 19.99 -9.16
C ALA A 175 8.81 21.42 -9.06
N PRO A 176 10.14 21.59 -8.94
CA PRO A 176 10.75 22.93 -9.03
C PRO A 176 10.36 23.64 -10.32
N ALA A 177 10.34 24.98 -10.29
CA ALA A 177 10.14 25.77 -11.51
C ALA A 177 11.22 25.44 -12.56
N GLY A 178 10.83 25.43 -13.81
CA GLY A 178 11.73 25.16 -14.95
C GLY A 178 12.74 26.28 -15.17
#